data_3557da6bdb07c1c95e2f08e62d1bfec9
#
_entry.id   3557da6bdb07c1c95e2f08e62d1bfec9
#
_cell.length_a   1.000
_cell.length_b   1.000
_cell.length_c   1.000
_cell.angle_alpha   90.00
_cell.angle_beta   90.00
_cell.angle_gamma   90.00
#
_symmetry.space_group_name_H-M   'P 1'
#
loop_
_entity.id
_entity.type
_entity.pdbx_description
1 polymer ?
#
loop_
_entity_poly.entity_id
_entity_poly.type
_entity_poly.pdbx_seq_one_letter_code
_entity_poly.pdbx_strand_id
1 'polypeptide(L)'
;MASDELLERIRSIAQPNYPLIKDKLSSVEQIFVLQLSDDGSYIIRANNAAIGIEAGTHPAPTATLVMSSADLKAILDGQMDATKAFFQGKVQIKGDIFKTMALNSLLKGAR
;
A
#
# COMPACT_ATOMS: atom_id res chain seq x y z
N MET A 1 11.50 0.17 -13.03
CA MET A 1 10.97 1.53 -13.10
C MET A 1 9.46 1.50 -12.83
N ALA A 2 8.96 2.45 -12.02
CA ALA A 2 7.55 2.49 -11.69
C ALA A 2 6.70 2.82 -12.91
N SER A 3 5.56 2.16 -13.03
CA SER A 3 4.64 2.31 -14.15
C SER A 3 3.55 3.32 -13.78
N ASP A 4 3.26 4.26 -14.69
CA ASP A 4 2.18 5.24 -14.48
C ASP A 4 0.81 4.55 -14.43
N GLU A 5 0.64 3.49 -15.20
CA GLU A 5 -0.59 2.71 -15.19
C GLU A 5 -0.84 2.09 -13.81
N LEU A 6 0.20 1.51 -13.21
CA LEU A 6 0.06 0.91 -11.89
C LEU A 6 -0.14 1.97 -10.81
N LEU A 7 0.52 3.11 -10.93
CA LEU A 7 0.32 4.25 -10.02
C LEU A 7 -1.14 4.71 -10.02
N GLU A 8 -1.73 4.88 -11.20
CA GLU A 8 -3.13 5.26 -11.31
C GLU A 8 -4.05 4.17 -10.78
N ARG A 9 -3.68 2.91 -10.95
CA ARG A 9 -4.45 1.79 -10.42
C ARG A 9 -4.47 1.81 -8.90
N ILE A 10 -3.32 2.08 -8.28
CA ILE A 10 -3.22 2.21 -6.82
C ILE A 10 -4.12 3.36 -6.36
N ARG A 11 -4.05 4.51 -7.02
CA ARG A 11 -4.87 5.67 -6.67
C ARG A 11 -6.37 5.36 -6.78
N SER A 12 -6.75 4.67 -7.85
CA SER A 12 -8.17 4.38 -8.11
C SER A 12 -8.79 3.47 -7.05
N ILE A 13 -7.98 2.69 -6.36
CA ILE A 13 -8.44 1.82 -5.28
C ILE A 13 -8.29 2.51 -3.91
N ALA A 14 -7.14 3.14 -3.67
CA ALA A 14 -6.84 3.69 -2.34
C ALA A 14 -7.66 4.95 -2.03
N GLN A 15 -7.84 5.84 -2.99
CA GLN A 15 -8.54 7.10 -2.73
C GLN A 15 -10.00 6.90 -2.32
N PRO A 16 -10.79 6.03 -2.99
CA PRO A 16 -12.15 5.76 -2.52
C PRO A 16 -12.21 5.05 -1.16
N ASN A 17 -11.20 4.25 -0.84
CA ASN A 17 -11.14 3.55 0.45
C ASN A 17 -10.75 4.48 1.59
N TYR A 18 -10.01 5.53 1.30
CA TYR A 18 -9.47 6.40 2.33
C TYR A 18 -10.53 6.98 3.26
N PRO A 19 -11.66 7.54 2.78
CA PRO A 19 -12.69 8.07 3.69
C PRO A 19 -13.26 7.04 4.65
N LEU A 20 -13.20 5.77 4.27
CA LEU A 20 -13.73 4.68 5.09
C LEU A 20 -12.83 4.33 6.26
N ILE A 21 -11.53 4.64 6.16
CA ILE A 21 -10.54 4.24 7.16
C ILE A 21 -9.78 5.40 7.80
N LYS A 22 -9.99 6.63 7.33
CA LYS A 22 -9.19 7.78 7.79
C LYS A 22 -9.29 7.99 9.30
N ASP A 23 -10.43 7.69 9.90
CA ASP A 23 -10.62 7.85 11.34
C ASP A 23 -9.80 6.86 12.17
N LYS A 24 -9.30 5.80 11.53
CA LYS A 24 -8.41 4.82 12.17
C LYS A 24 -6.95 5.25 12.09
N LEU A 25 -6.65 6.29 11.31
CA LEU A 25 -5.31 6.83 11.17
C LEU A 25 -5.06 7.91 12.20
N SER A 26 -3.81 8.08 12.63
CA SER A 26 -3.43 9.14 13.54
C SER A 26 -3.18 10.45 12.79
N SER A 27 -2.95 11.53 13.54
CA SER A 27 -2.55 12.80 12.95
C SER A 27 -1.12 12.75 12.41
N VAL A 28 -0.31 11.81 12.88
CA VAL A 28 1.06 11.63 12.40
C VAL A 28 1.03 10.90 11.06
N GLU A 29 1.72 11.48 10.07
CA GLU A 29 1.79 10.89 8.73
C GLU A 29 2.48 9.53 8.79
N GLN A 30 1.82 8.53 8.18
CA GLN A 30 2.39 7.21 7.99
C GLN A 30 2.91 7.14 6.55
N ILE A 31 4.12 6.63 6.37
CA ILE A 31 4.75 6.54 5.05
C ILE A 31 5.01 5.08 4.76
N PHE A 32 4.33 4.56 3.75
CA PHE A 32 4.48 3.18 3.31
C PHE A 32 5.13 3.15 1.94
N VAL A 33 6.13 2.30 1.78
CA VAL A 33 6.76 2.07 0.48
C VAL A 33 6.33 0.70 -0.03
N LEU A 34 5.78 0.66 -1.23
CA LEU A 34 5.50 -0.57 -1.95
C LEU A 34 6.68 -0.80 -2.89
N GLN A 35 7.54 -1.73 -2.53
CA GLN A 35 8.72 -2.06 -3.32
C GLN A 35 8.43 -3.30 -4.14
N LEU A 36 8.34 -3.14 -5.46
CA LEU A 36 8.03 -4.26 -6.34
C LEU A 36 9.33 -4.92 -6.78
N SER A 37 9.38 -6.24 -6.69
CA SER A 37 10.59 -7.00 -7.04
C SER A 37 10.90 -6.94 -8.54
N ASP A 38 9.91 -6.70 -9.38
CA ASP A 38 10.02 -6.73 -10.84
C ASP A 38 9.65 -5.39 -11.50
N ASP A 39 9.46 -4.35 -10.71
CA ASP A 39 9.09 -3.01 -11.21
C ASP A 39 9.72 -1.99 -10.26
N GLY A 40 9.18 -0.79 -10.19
CA GLY A 40 9.70 0.25 -9.33
C GLY A 40 9.10 0.22 -7.93
N SER A 41 9.06 1.38 -7.32
CA SER A 41 8.51 1.56 -5.98
C SER A 41 7.50 2.68 -5.96
N TYR A 42 6.57 2.61 -5.03
CA TYR A 42 5.52 3.60 -4.83
C TYR A 42 5.45 4.00 -3.37
N ILE A 43 5.12 5.25 -3.12
CA ILE A 43 4.96 5.78 -1.76
C ILE A 43 3.49 6.06 -1.52
N ILE A 44 2.99 5.62 -0.38
CA ILE A 44 1.66 5.99 0.10
C ILE A 44 1.85 6.72 1.42
N ARG A 45 1.45 8.00 1.46
CA ARG A 45 1.50 8.83 2.66
C ARG A 45 0.09 9.07 3.14
N ALA A 46 -0.19 8.79 4.39
CA ALA A 46 -1.55 8.96 4.90
C ALA A 46 -1.55 9.35 6.37
N ASN A 47 -2.47 10.25 6.71
CA ASN A 47 -2.84 10.53 8.09
C ASN A 47 -4.36 10.74 8.12
N ASN A 48 -4.90 11.19 9.25
CA ASN A 48 -6.35 11.37 9.38
C ASN A 48 -6.89 12.59 8.62
N ALA A 49 -6.03 13.36 7.96
CA ALA A 49 -6.42 14.56 7.23
C ALA A 49 -6.23 14.46 5.73
N ALA A 50 -5.27 13.62 5.26
CA ALA A 50 -4.94 13.57 3.83
C ALA A 50 -4.26 12.26 3.45
N ILE A 51 -4.30 11.95 2.16
CA ILE A 51 -3.59 10.83 1.57
C ILE A 51 -2.86 11.33 0.31
N GLY A 52 -1.63 10.84 0.11
CA GLY A 52 -0.85 11.09 -1.10
C GLY A 52 -0.26 9.81 -1.62
N ILE A 53 -0.24 9.63 -2.93
CA ILE A 53 0.27 8.42 -3.58
C ILE A 53 1.14 8.87 -4.74
N GLU A 54 2.40 8.43 -4.75
CA GLU A 54 3.36 8.84 -5.78
C GLU A 54 4.36 7.71 -6.06
N ALA A 55 5.02 7.79 -7.21
CA ALA A 55 6.12 6.88 -7.51
C ALA A 55 7.37 7.35 -6.79
N GLY A 56 8.17 6.42 -6.28
CA GLY A 56 9.43 6.74 -5.64
C GLY A 56 9.72 5.90 -4.41
N THR A 57 10.77 6.29 -3.68
CA THR A 57 11.16 5.66 -2.43
C THR A 57 11.30 6.71 -1.33
N HIS A 58 11.37 6.26 -0.10
CA HIS A 58 11.55 7.15 1.05
C HIS A 58 12.64 6.58 1.96
N PRO A 59 13.56 7.42 2.48
CA PRO A 59 14.67 6.92 3.29
C PRO A 59 14.27 6.43 4.68
N ALA A 60 13.13 6.86 5.20
CA ALA A 60 12.68 6.52 6.55
C ALA A 60 11.19 6.19 6.57
N PRO A 61 10.74 5.13 5.87
CA PRO A 61 9.32 4.78 5.85
C PRO A 61 8.88 4.19 7.19
N THR A 62 7.58 4.33 7.47
CA THR A 62 6.95 3.62 8.59
C THR A 62 7.07 2.12 8.38
N ALA A 63 6.84 1.68 7.15
CA ALA A 63 7.01 0.28 6.76
C ALA A 63 7.24 0.20 5.26
N THR A 64 7.91 -0.88 4.84
CA THR A 64 8.12 -1.21 3.43
C THR A 64 7.53 -2.58 3.16
N LEU A 65 6.72 -2.68 2.12
CA LEU A 65 6.15 -3.94 1.68
C LEU A 65 6.82 -4.35 0.38
N VAL A 66 7.42 -5.54 0.37
CA VAL A 66 8.10 -6.07 -0.81
C VAL A 66 7.25 -7.18 -1.41
N MET A 67 6.91 -7.04 -2.68
CA MET A 67 6.06 -8.00 -3.39
C MET A 67 6.30 -7.90 -4.89
N SER A 68 5.75 -8.85 -5.65
CA SER A 68 5.76 -8.75 -7.11
C SER A 68 4.63 -7.82 -7.58
N SER A 69 4.76 -7.30 -8.80
CA SER A 69 3.67 -6.51 -9.39
C SER A 69 2.41 -7.34 -9.60
N ALA A 70 2.56 -8.62 -9.90
CA ALA A 70 1.40 -9.52 -10.04
C ALA A 70 0.64 -9.66 -8.73
N ASP A 71 1.35 -9.79 -7.61
CA ASP A 71 0.71 -9.88 -6.30
C ASP A 71 0.02 -8.56 -5.93
N LEU A 72 0.65 -7.43 -6.23
CA LEU A 72 0.01 -6.14 -5.97
C LEU A 72 -1.28 -6.00 -6.78
N LYS A 73 -1.26 -6.38 -8.06
CA LYS A 73 -2.46 -6.32 -8.90
C LYS A 73 -3.57 -7.20 -8.35
N ALA A 74 -3.23 -8.39 -7.85
CA ALA A 74 -4.21 -9.29 -7.25
C ALA A 74 -4.84 -8.69 -5.99
N ILE A 75 -4.05 -7.99 -5.19
CA ILE A 75 -4.56 -7.28 -4.01
C ILE A 75 -5.51 -6.15 -4.44
N LEU A 76 -5.11 -5.37 -5.43
CA LEU A 76 -5.93 -4.25 -5.93
C LEU A 76 -7.22 -4.75 -6.57
N ASP A 77 -7.21 -5.92 -7.18
CA ASP A 77 -8.38 -6.55 -7.78
C ASP A 77 -9.30 -7.21 -6.76
N GLY A 78 -8.90 -7.26 -5.49
CA GLY A 78 -9.66 -7.93 -4.44
C GLY A 78 -9.56 -9.45 -4.46
N GLN A 79 -8.64 -10.01 -5.24
CA GLN A 79 -8.44 -11.46 -5.36
C GLN A 79 -7.48 -12.00 -4.31
N MET A 80 -6.69 -11.14 -3.70
CA MET A 80 -5.71 -11.52 -2.67
C MET A 80 -5.79 -10.54 -1.51
N ASP A 81 -5.70 -11.06 -0.31
CA ASP A 81 -5.61 -10.25 0.91
C ASP A 81 -4.13 -10.09 1.27
N ALA A 82 -3.67 -8.85 1.49
CA ALA A 82 -2.27 -8.59 1.76
C ALA A 82 -1.80 -9.26 3.07
N THR A 83 -2.67 -9.33 4.08
CA THR A 83 -2.34 -10.01 5.34
C THR A 83 -2.12 -11.50 5.12
N LYS A 84 -3.01 -12.15 4.36
CA LYS A 84 -2.83 -13.55 4.03
C LYS A 84 -1.58 -13.78 3.19
N ALA A 85 -1.32 -12.89 2.23
CA ALA A 85 -0.13 -12.99 1.40
C ALA A 85 1.15 -12.88 2.22
N PHE A 86 1.14 -12.03 3.26
CA PHE A 86 2.27 -11.93 4.18
C PHE A 86 2.53 -13.26 4.90
N PHE A 87 1.48 -13.89 5.42
CA PHE A 87 1.63 -15.17 6.11
C PHE A 87 2.05 -16.29 5.15
N GLN A 88 1.72 -16.18 3.88
CA GLN A 88 2.12 -17.15 2.86
C GLN A 88 3.52 -16.90 2.30
N GLY A 89 4.19 -15.84 2.73
CA GLY A 89 5.51 -15.48 2.26
C GLY A 89 5.55 -14.77 0.92
N LYS A 90 4.40 -14.37 0.37
CA LYS A 90 4.33 -13.65 -0.90
C LYS A 90 4.61 -12.16 -0.75
N VAL A 91 4.38 -11.62 0.44
CA VAL A 91 4.64 -10.23 0.77
C VAL A 91 5.57 -10.20 1.98
N GLN A 92 6.66 -9.45 1.87
CA GLN A 92 7.55 -9.22 3.01
C GLN A 92 7.26 -7.83 3.57
N ILE A 93 7.22 -7.71 4.89
CA ILE A 93 6.97 -6.45 5.55
C ILE A 93 8.19 -6.10 6.39
N LYS A 94 8.76 -4.91 6.14
CA LYS A 94 9.85 -4.35 6.92
C LYS A 94 9.34 -3.12 7.64
N GLY A 95 9.57 -3.04 8.95
CA GLY A 95 9.12 -1.91 9.75
C GLY A 95 7.91 -2.26 10.60
N ASP A 96 6.98 -1.32 10.76
CA ASP A 96 5.84 -1.48 11.66
C ASP A 96 4.73 -2.31 11.03
N ILE A 97 4.68 -3.58 11.40
CA ILE A 97 3.70 -4.52 10.84
C ILE A 97 2.26 -4.12 11.22
N PHE A 98 2.07 -3.63 12.43
CA PHE A 98 0.71 -3.28 12.89
C PHE A 98 0.12 -2.13 12.08
N LYS A 99 0.94 -1.15 11.70
CA LYS A 99 0.47 -0.02 10.90
C LYS A 99 0.15 -0.41 9.46
N THR A 100 0.74 -1.49 8.96
CA THR A 100 0.41 -1.98 7.61
C THR A 100 -0.99 -2.55 7.51
N MET A 101 -1.67 -2.82 8.62
CA MET A 101 -3.06 -3.27 8.57
C MET A 101 -3.98 -2.20 8.00
N ALA A 102 -3.72 -0.92 8.30
CA ALA A 102 -4.46 0.18 7.68
C ALA A 102 -4.19 0.24 6.18
N LEU A 103 -2.94 -0.02 5.78
CA LEU A 103 -2.60 -0.05 4.37
C LEU A 103 -3.33 -1.16 3.62
N ASN A 104 -3.48 -2.33 4.24
CA ASN A 104 -4.25 -3.41 3.63
C ASN A 104 -5.68 -2.96 3.33
N SER A 105 -6.31 -2.24 4.25
CA SER A 105 -7.66 -1.71 4.05
C SER A 105 -7.71 -0.67 2.92
N LEU A 106 -6.64 0.13 2.76
CA LEU A 106 -6.56 1.10 1.67
C LEU A 106 -6.44 0.44 0.30
N LEU A 107 -5.68 -0.65 0.21
CA LEU A 107 -5.36 -1.28 -1.06
C LEU A 107 -6.34 -2.38 -1.46
N LYS A 108 -7.25 -2.75 -0.57
CA LYS A 108 -8.18 -3.83 -0.82
C LYS A 108 -9.19 -3.43 -1.88
N GLY A 109 -9.19 -4.16 -2.98
CA GLY A 109 -10.18 -3.92 -4.03
C GLY A 109 -11.59 -4.22 -3.58
N ALA A 110 -12.55 -3.51 -4.18
CA ALA A 110 -13.97 -3.71 -3.89
C ALA A 110 -14.42 -5.08 -4.41
N ARG A 111 -15.04 -5.86 -3.55
CA ARG A 111 -15.58 -7.17 -3.89
C ARG A 111 -16.91 -7.37 -3.18
#